data_3a8df0f17f202fbf67494cf6a25aa9f5
#
_entry.id   3a8df0f17f202fbf67494cf6a25aa9f5
#
_cell.length_a   1.000
_cell.length_b   1.000
_cell.length_c   1.000
_cell.angle_alpha   90.00
_cell.angle_beta   90.00
_cell.angle_gamma   90.00
#
_symmetry.space_group_name_H-M   'P 1'
#
loop_
_entity.id
_entity.type
_entity.pdbx_description
1 polymer ?
#
loop_
_entity_poly.entity_id
_entity_poly.type
_entity_poly.pdbx_seq_one_letter_code
_entity_poly.pdbx_strand_id
1 'polypeptide(L)'
;MLTLDRPVVTVKRIGKHCGAEICGVDLSKPLDDETFARIRDAFFENEVVFFRNQKLTPQQQVDFTKRFGYLEQHVRKESRLDGHPEILVISNVLDANGKAIGSQDAGRFWHSDLSYKAEPSMLSALYALEVPVTKDGKVLGDTSFASTTAAYDALPDAMKQRLAGTKNVHSYRFYRDKNIQAQKEELARGGRVIQEHILTDEQLKSVPDVETPVVRTHPVTKRKGLFVNEAHTG
;
A
#
# COMPACT_ATOMS: atom_id res chain seq x y z
N MET A 1 37.92 -13.12 17.13
CA MET A 1 36.77 -13.29 16.25
C MET A 1 35.58 -12.64 16.96
N LEU A 2 35.26 -11.39 16.58
CA LEU A 2 34.11 -10.68 17.16
C LEU A 2 32.84 -11.38 16.65
N THR A 3 32.14 -12.10 17.51
CA THR A 3 30.78 -12.52 17.25
C THR A 3 29.93 -11.25 17.17
N LEU A 4 29.62 -10.80 15.95
CA LEU A 4 28.57 -9.81 15.76
C LEU A 4 27.31 -10.41 16.37
N ASP A 5 26.83 -9.79 17.46
CA ASP A 5 25.51 -10.10 18.02
C ASP A 5 24.48 -9.93 16.90
N ARG A 6 24.02 -11.04 16.35
CA ARG A 6 23.01 -11.00 15.29
C ARG A 6 21.70 -10.52 15.90
N PRO A 7 21.02 -9.58 15.23
CA PRO A 7 19.73 -9.12 15.72
C PRO A 7 18.74 -10.29 15.78
N VAL A 8 18.18 -10.53 16.96
CA VAL A 8 17.16 -11.57 17.14
C VAL A 8 15.84 -11.03 16.63
N VAL A 9 15.47 -11.39 15.41
CA VAL A 9 14.17 -11.06 14.83
C VAL A 9 13.07 -11.75 15.61
N THR A 10 12.16 -10.97 16.20
CA THR A 10 10.96 -11.47 16.86
C THR A 10 9.73 -11.01 16.12
N VAL A 11 8.80 -11.92 15.84
CA VAL A 11 7.54 -11.65 15.14
C VAL A 11 6.39 -11.77 16.12
N LYS A 12 5.66 -10.67 16.34
CA LYS A 12 4.48 -10.64 17.21
C LYS A 12 3.24 -10.45 16.37
N ARG A 13 2.45 -11.49 16.20
CA ARG A 13 1.14 -11.37 15.54
C ARG A 13 0.20 -10.50 16.37
N ILE A 14 -0.45 -9.52 15.72
CA ILE A 14 -1.36 -8.58 16.37
C ILE A 14 -2.81 -8.71 15.87
N GLY A 15 -2.97 -9.02 14.59
CA GLY A 15 -4.28 -9.16 13.98
C GLY A 15 -4.75 -10.62 13.91
N LYS A 16 -6.06 -10.82 13.91
CA LYS A 16 -6.65 -12.17 13.77
C LYS A 16 -6.34 -12.80 12.41
N HIS A 17 -6.39 -12.00 11.34
CA HIS A 17 -6.26 -12.48 9.96
C HIS A 17 -5.00 -12.00 9.26
N CYS A 18 -4.52 -10.80 9.58
CA CYS A 18 -3.28 -10.23 9.07
C CYS A 18 -2.67 -9.30 10.11
N GLY A 19 -1.39 -8.99 9.94
CA GLY A 19 -0.67 -8.01 10.75
C GLY A 19 0.23 -8.62 11.82
N ALA A 20 1.53 -8.30 11.74
CA ALA A 20 2.51 -8.64 12.77
C ALA A 20 3.53 -7.52 12.97
N GLU A 21 3.97 -7.33 14.22
CA GLU A 21 5.09 -6.47 14.57
C GLU A 21 6.40 -7.25 14.45
N ILE A 22 7.36 -6.70 13.74
CA ILE A 22 8.72 -7.22 13.70
C ILE A 22 9.60 -6.38 14.62
N CYS A 23 10.20 -7.04 15.62
CA CYS A 23 11.08 -6.42 16.60
C CYS A 23 12.51 -6.92 16.45
N GLY A 24 13.48 -6.19 17.05
CA GLY A 24 14.89 -6.60 17.13
C GLY A 24 15.69 -6.25 15.89
N VAL A 25 15.18 -5.42 14.99
CA VAL A 25 15.88 -4.97 13.79
C VAL A 25 15.94 -3.45 13.71
N ASP A 26 17.03 -2.94 13.13
CA ASP A 26 17.25 -1.56 12.79
C ASP A 26 17.44 -1.47 11.26
N LEU A 27 16.40 -1.02 10.57
CA LEU A 27 16.38 -0.96 9.11
C LEU A 27 17.30 0.15 8.54
N SER A 28 17.84 1.01 9.40
CA SER A 28 18.86 1.99 9.00
C SER A 28 20.22 1.35 8.75
N LYS A 29 20.40 0.09 9.14
CA LYS A 29 21.65 -0.67 9.00
C LYS A 29 21.51 -1.77 7.95
N PRO A 30 22.62 -2.17 7.32
CA PRO A 30 22.61 -3.33 6.44
C PRO A 30 22.12 -4.57 7.21
N LEU A 31 21.18 -5.30 6.62
CA LEU A 31 20.69 -6.57 7.13
C LEU A 31 21.37 -7.71 6.37
N ASP A 32 21.82 -8.74 7.09
CA ASP A 32 22.27 -9.97 6.46
C ASP A 32 21.09 -10.71 5.78
N ASP A 33 21.42 -11.65 4.90
CA ASP A 33 20.41 -12.35 4.11
C ASP A 33 19.50 -13.25 4.95
N GLU A 34 19.99 -13.81 6.06
CA GLU A 34 19.19 -14.64 6.97
C GLU A 34 18.16 -13.77 7.69
N THR A 35 18.58 -12.64 8.25
CA THR A 35 17.70 -11.66 8.89
C THR A 35 16.63 -11.16 7.92
N PHE A 36 17.04 -10.80 6.70
CA PHE A 36 16.08 -10.37 5.68
C PHE A 36 15.11 -11.49 5.27
N ALA A 37 15.58 -12.72 5.11
CA ALA A 37 14.71 -13.85 4.79
C ALA A 37 13.62 -14.06 5.85
N ARG A 38 13.97 -13.95 7.14
CA ARG A 38 12.99 -14.02 8.25
C ARG A 38 11.94 -12.91 8.19
N ILE A 39 12.35 -11.68 7.85
CA ILE A 39 11.43 -10.54 7.66
C ILE A 39 10.49 -10.82 6.49
N ARG A 40 11.04 -11.24 5.35
CA ARG A 40 10.28 -11.57 4.14
C ARG A 40 9.27 -12.68 4.39
N ASP A 41 9.68 -13.75 5.06
CA ASP A 41 8.83 -14.90 5.35
C ASP A 41 7.71 -14.50 6.32
N ALA A 42 8.02 -13.69 7.36
CA ALA A 42 7.03 -13.12 8.25
C ALA A 42 6.01 -12.23 7.51
N PHE A 43 6.46 -11.45 6.52
CA PHE A 43 5.57 -10.65 5.67
C PHE A 43 4.61 -11.55 4.88
N PHE A 44 5.11 -12.58 4.20
CA PHE A 44 4.26 -13.48 3.43
C PHE A 44 3.28 -14.29 4.29
N GLU A 45 3.67 -14.62 5.52
CA GLU A 45 2.79 -15.33 6.46
C GLU A 45 1.68 -14.41 7.00
N ASN A 46 2.02 -13.16 7.33
CA ASN A 46 1.12 -12.24 8.03
C ASN A 46 0.47 -11.18 7.12
N GLU A 47 0.82 -11.12 5.83
CA GLU A 47 0.29 -10.20 4.80
C GLU A 47 0.62 -8.72 5.05
N VAL A 48 0.73 -8.31 6.31
CA VAL A 48 1.15 -6.98 6.74
C VAL A 48 2.15 -7.12 7.88
N VAL A 49 3.28 -6.44 7.76
CA VAL A 49 4.23 -6.32 8.87
C VAL A 49 4.59 -4.87 9.10
N PHE A 50 4.90 -4.54 10.35
CA PHE A 50 5.35 -3.20 10.67
C PHE A 50 6.50 -3.23 11.68
N PHE A 51 7.27 -2.14 11.66
CA PHE A 51 8.44 -1.92 12.49
C PHE A 51 8.27 -0.64 13.25
N ARG A 52 8.45 -0.65 14.57
CA ARG A 52 8.39 0.56 15.37
C ARG A 52 9.75 1.21 15.52
N ASN A 53 9.73 2.52 15.82
CA ASN A 53 10.91 3.31 16.20
C ASN A 53 12.04 3.29 15.16
N GLN A 54 11.72 3.15 13.89
CA GLN A 54 12.69 3.24 12.81
C GLN A 54 12.98 4.71 12.49
N LYS A 55 14.25 5.00 12.18
CA LYS A 55 14.70 6.32 11.69
C LYS A 55 15.48 6.10 10.41
N LEU A 56 14.81 6.29 9.27
CA LEU A 56 15.36 6.01 7.95
C LEU A 56 15.58 7.29 7.17
N THR A 57 16.69 7.37 6.46
CA THR A 57 16.81 8.28 5.33
C THR A 57 16.01 7.72 4.14
N PRO A 58 15.66 8.57 3.15
CA PRO A 58 15.02 8.09 1.92
C PRO A 58 15.81 6.96 1.23
N GLN A 59 17.13 7.07 1.18
CA GLN A 59 17.98 6.04 0.58
C GLN A 59 17.90 4.71 1.34
N GLN A 60 17.88 4.73 2.67
CA GLN A 60 17.76 3.51 3.48
C GLN A 60 16.39 2.84 3.28
N GLN A 61 15.30 3.60 3.14
CA GLN A 61 13.99 3.08 2.78
C GLN A 61 14.03 2.40 1.41
N VAL A 62 14.63 3.04 0.41
CA VAL A 62 14.83 2.49 -0.94
C VAL A 62 15.65 1.20 -0.88
N ASP A 63 16.81 1.21 -0.19
CA ASP A 63 17.70 0.05 -0.10
C ASP A 63 17.02 -1.15 0.56
N PHE A 64 16.27 -0.93 1.63
CA PHE A 64 15.50 -1.99 2.28
C PHE A 64 14.42 -2.55 1.35
N THR A 65 13.60 -1.67 0.76
CA THR A 65 12.46 -2.08 -0.05
C THR A 65 12.90 -2.78 -1.34
N LYS A 66 14.01 -2.35 -1.93
CA LYS A 66 14.61 -2.95 -3.13
C LYS A 66 14.97 -4.42 -2.97
N ARG A 67 15.21 -4.88 -1.74
CA ARG A 67 15.47 -6.31 -1.48
C ARG A 67 14.29 -7.23 -1.78
N PHE A 68 13.08 -6.69 -1.84
CA PHE A 68 11.87 -7.45 -2.23
C PHE A 68 11.68 -7.54 -3.74
N GLY A 69 12.34 -6.68 -4.53
CA GLY A 69 12.23 -6.64 -5.97
C GLY A 69 12.52 -5.26 -6.56
N TYR A 70 12.15 -5.07 -7.83
CA TYR A 70 12.29 -3.76 -8.47
C TYR A 70 11.31 -2.76 -7.86
N LEU A 71 11.71 -1.49 -7.86
CA LEU A 71 10.91 -0.40 -7.32
C LEU A 71 10.14 0.29 -8.43
N GLU A 72 8.85 0.40 -8.25
CA GLU A 72 7.96 1.08 -9.17
C GLU A 72 8.06 2.61 -9.00
N GLN A 73 7.98 3.33 -10.11
CA GLN A 73 7.83 4.77 -10.09
C GLN A 73 6.37 5.14 -10.38
N HIS A 74 5.70 5.73 -9.40
CA HIS A 74 4.29 6.08 -9.53
C HIS A 74 4.03 7.03 -10.70
N VAL A 75 2.88 6.90 -11.38
CA VAL A 75 2.50 7.71 -12.53
C VAL A 75 2.39 9.22 -12.20
N ARG A 76 2.03 9.58 -10.97
CA ARG A 76 1.99 10.97 -10.47
C ARG A 76 3.40 11.47 -10.14
N LYS A 77 4.07 12.05 -11.12
CA LYS A 77 5.46 12.51 -11.01
C LYS A 77 5.64 13.64 -9.99
N GLU A 78 4.64 14.50 -9.87
CA GLU A 78 4.61 15.68 -9.01
C GLU A 78 4.55 15.35 -7.51
N SER A 79 4.17 14.14 -7.16
CA SER A 79 4.15 13.65 -5.77
C SER A 79 5.35 12.76 -5.43
N ARG A 80 6.30 12.58 -6.34
CA ARG A 80 7.53 11.83 -6.07
C ARG A 80 8.48 12.69 -5.24
N LEU A 81 9.25 12.03 -4.38
CA LEU A 81 10.29 12.70 -3.59
C LEU A 81 11.48 13.05 -4.50
N ASP A 82 11.93 14.30 -4.41
CA ASP A 82 13.11 14.76 -5.15
C ASP A 82 14.34 13.91 -4.81
N GLY A 83 15.06 13.46 -5.83
CA GLY A 83 16.19 12.56 -5.70
C GLY A 83 15.87 11.08 -5.45
N HIS A 84 14.59 10.75 -5.15
CA HIS A 84 14.13 9.38 -4.90
C HIS A 84 12.76 9.14 -5.58
N PRO A 85 12.72 9.01 -6.91
CA PRO A 85 11.46 8.93 -7.67
C PRO A 85 10.64 7.67 -7.38
N GLU A 86 11.20 6.69 -6.66
CA GLU A 86 10.53 5.50 -6.16
C GLU A 86 9.65 5.78 -4.93
N ILE A 87 9.87 6.93 -4.26
CA ILE A 87 9.11 7.31 -3.07
C ILE A 87 8.01 8.28 -3.47
N LEU A 88 6.77 7.90 -3.17
CA LEU A 88 5.60 8.77 -3.28
C LEU A 88 5.37 9.46 -1.94
N VAL A 89 5.34 10.79 -1.95
CA VAL A 89 5.02 11.58 -0.75
C VAL A 89 3.50 11.62 -0.55
N ILE A 90 3.04 11.20 0.62
CA ILE A 90 1.65 11.32 1.06
C ILE A 90 1.61 12.36 2.16
N SER A 91 0.93 13.49 1.91
CA SER A 91 0.91 14.60 2.88
C SER A 91 -0.26 15.53 2.60
N ASN A 92 -0.88 16.03 3.67
CA ASN A 92 -1.86 17.12 3.62
C ASN A 92 -1.24 18.50 3.88
N VAL A 93 0.09 18.57 3.99
CA VAL A 93 0.82 19.82 4.20
C VAL A 93 0.91 20.58 2.87
N LEU A 94 0.79 21.91 2.97
CA LEU A 94 0.98 22.83 1.86
C LEU A 94 2.32 23.55 2.02
N ASP A 95 2.98 23.84 0.91
CA ASP A 95 4.17 24.69 0.90
C ASP A 95 3.82 26.17 1.16
N ALA A 96 4.83 27.03 1.20
CA ALA A 96 4.66 28.47 1.43
C ALA A 96 3.78 29.18 0.38
N ASN A 97 3.58 28.57 -0.80
CA ASN A 97 2.74 29.07 -1.88
C ASN A 97 1.33 28.47 -1.86
N GLY A 98 0.99 27.64 -0.87
CA GLY A 98 -0.28 26.94 -0.75
C GLY A 98 -0.41 25.72 -1.69
N LYS A 99 0.69 25.23 -2.26
CA LYS A 99 0.72 24.04 -3.10
C LYS A 99 0.95 22.79 -2.24
N ALA A 100 0.22 21.71 -2.54
CA ALA A 100 0.43 20.42 -1.88
C ALA A 100 1.85 19.89 -2.14
N ILE A 101 2.53 19.46 -1.06
CA ILE A 101 3.86 18.85 -1.14
C ILE A 101 3.81 17.35 -1.46
N GLY A 102 2.61 16.75 -1.49
CA GLY A 102 2.42 15.34 -1.77
C GLY A 102 0.98 15.02 -2.15
N SER A 103 0.64 13.74 -2.23
CA SER A 103 -0.73 13.29 -2.42
C SER A 103 -1.53 13.49 -1.13
N GLN A 104 -2.59 14.30 -1.19
CA GLN A 104 -3.34 14.72 -0.01
C GLN A 104 -4.41 13.72 0.44
N ASP A 105 -4.97 12.94 -0.48
CA ASP A 105 -6.12 12.08 -0.24
C ASP A 105 -5.87 10.64 -0.75
N ALA A 106 -4.69 10.10 -0.42
CA ALA A 106 -4.37 8.72 -0.74
C ALA A 106 -5.11 7.77 0.22
N GLY A 107 -5.70 6.69 -0.32
CA GLY A 107 -6.29 5.62 0.49
C GLY A 107 -7.73 5.87 0.97
N ARG A 108 -8.48 6.77 0.35
CA ARG A 108 -9.90 7.04 0.67
C ARG A 108 -10.80 5.80 0.53
N PHE A 109 -10.54 4.96 -0.46
CA PHE A 109 -11.30 3.76 -0.76
C PHE A 109 -10.49 2.50 -0.45
N TRP A 110 -11.15 1.39 -0.15
CA TRP A 110 -10.50 0.10 -0.08
C TRP A 110 -9.90 -0.27 -1.43
N HIS A 111 -8.59 -0.55 -1.47
CA HIS A 111 -7.85 -0.84 -2.68
C HIS A 111 -6.66 -1.78 -2.43
N SER A 112 -6.13 -2.31 -3.50
CA SER A 112 -4.77 -2.86 -3.55
C SER A 112 -3.96 -1.96 -4.47
N ASP A 113 -2.74 -1.63 -4.07
CA ASP A 113 -1.88 -0.73 -4.84
C ASP A 113 -1.58 -1.30 -6.23
N LEU A 114 -1.67 -0.43 -7.22
CA LEU A 114 -1.42 -0.74 -8.63
C LEU A 114 -2.22 -1.92 -9.18
N SER A 115 -3.38 -2.24 -8.59
CA SER A 115 -4.24 -3.34 -9.04
C SER A 115 -4.70 -3.19 -10.51
N TYR A 116 -4.66 -1.97 -11.03
CA TYR A 116 -4.96 -1.60 -12.41
C TYR A 116 -3.78 -1.82 -13.38
N LYS A 117 -2.66 -2.38 -12.94
CA LYS A 117 -1.54 -2.78 -13.80
C LYS A 117 -1.58 -4.27 -14.09
N ALA A 118 -1.06 -4.67 -15.26
CA ALA A 118 -0.91 -6.07 -15.62
C ALA A 118 -0.05 -6.83 -14.60
N GLU A 119 0.99 -6.17 -14.08
CA GLU A 119 1.81 -6.62 -12.96
C GLU A 119 1.59 -5.67 -11.77
N PRO A 120 0.67 -5.99 -10.86
CA PRO A 120 0.45 -5.19 -9.66
C PRO A 120 1.62 -5.30 -8.70
N SER A 121 1.78 -4.31 -7.82
CA SER A 121 2.82 -4.34 -6.79
C SER A 121 2.73 -5.60 -5.94
N MET A 122 3.88 -6.22 -5.68
CA MET A 122 3.98 -7.31 -4.72
C MET A 122 3.75 -6.83 -3.29
N LEU A 123 4.24 -5.64 -2.96
CA LEU A 123 4.08 -4.96 -1.68
C LEU A 123 4.25 -3.44 -1.83
N SER A 124 3.80 -2.71 -0.81
CA SER A 124 4.11 -1.30 -0.60
C SER A 124 4.75 -1.11 0.76
N ALA A 125 5.80 -0.29 0.85
CA ALA A 125 6.45 0.08 2.09
C ALA A 125 6.10 1.53 2.45
N LEU A 126 5.34 1.72 3.53
CA LEU A 126 4.96 3.04 4.04
C LEU A 126 5.86 3.41 5.22
N TYR A 127 6.46 4.60 5.17
CA TYR A 127 7.26 5.15 6.27
C TYR A 127 6.61 6.43 6.80
N ALA A 128 6.14 6.41 8.04
CA ALA A 128 5.51 7.54 8.69
C ALA A 128 6.59 8.51 9.21
N LEU A 129 6.68 9.70 8.63
CA LEU A 129 7.55 10.78 9.10
C LEU A 129 6.89 11.57 10.25
N GLU A 130 5.59 11.79 10.14
CA GLU A 130 4.79 12.50 11.12
C GLU A 130 3.45 11.78 11.30
N VAL A 131 3.08 11.56 12.56
CA VAL A 131 1.80 10.97 12.94
C VAL A 131 0.99 12.05 13.66
N PRO A 132 -0.14 12.50 13.08
CA PRO A 132 -0.94 13.54 13.70
C PRO A 132 -1.53 13.09 15.05
N VAL A 133 -1.48 13.97 16.03
CA VAL A 133 -2.06 13.74 17.35
C VAL A 133 -2.94 14.92 17.72
N THR A 134 -4.16 14.66 18.18
CA THR A 134 -5.07 15.70 18.65
C THR A 134 -4.59 16.31 19.98
N LYS A 135 -5.15 17.44 20.38
CA LYS A 135 -4.79 18.12 21.65
C LYS A 135 -5.05 17.26 22.89
N ASP A 136 -5.99 16.34 22.81
CA ASP A 136 -6.35 15.37 23.86
C ASP A 136 -5.55 14.05 23.75
N GLY A 137 -4.53 14.00 22.88
CA GLY A 137 -3.60 12.88 22.78
C GLY A 137 -4.07 11.72 21.88
N LYS A 138 -5.19 11.85 21.15
CA LYS A 138 -5.65 10.83 20.21
C LYS A 138 -4.79 10.83 18.95
N VAL A 139 -4.21 9.70 18.63
CA VAL A 139 -3.50 9.46 17.36
C VAL A 139 -4.50 9.42 16.21
N LEU A 140 -4.15 10.04 15.09
CA LEU A 140 -4.95 10.10 13.87
C LEU A 140 -4.15 9.51 12.69
N GLY A 141 -4.86 9.23 11.59
CA GLY A 141 -4.24 8.80 10.34
C GLY A 141 -3.91 7.31 10.32
N ASP A 142 -4.68 6.49 11.03
CA ASP A 142 -4.52 5.03 10.99
C ASP A 142 -4.71 4.49 9.56
N THR A 143 -3.86 3.53 9.18
CA THR A 143 -4.04 2.73 7.97
C THR A 143 -4.71 1.41 8.35
N SER A 144 -5.86 1.14 7.75
CA SER A 144 -6.61 -0.10 7.96
C SER A 144 -6.27 -1.13 6.88
N PHE A 145 -6.12 -2.38 7.27
CA PHE A 145 -5.84 -3.49 6.37
C PHE A 145 -6.89 -4.59 6.48
N ALA A 146 -7.21 -5.24 5.35
CA ALA A 146 -8.10 -6.38 5.29
C ALA A 146 -7.44 -7.52 4.50
N SER A 147 -7.47 -8.74 5.05
CA SER A 147 -6.95 -9.93 4.37
C SER A 147 -7.94 -10.41 3.31
N THR A 148 -7.57 -10.30 2.04
CA THR A 148 -8.37 -10.85 0.93
C THR A 148 -8.33 -12.37 0.90
N THR A 149 -7.29 -12.98 1.46
CA THR A 149 -7.16 -14.42 1.64
C THR A 149 -8.16 -14.92 2.66
N ALA A 150 -8.22 -14.30 3.84
CA ALA A 150 -9.20 -14.65 4.87
C ALA A 150 -10.64 -14.39 4.40
N ALA A 151 -10.85 -13.32 3.61
CA ALA A 151 -12.15 -13.05 2.99
C ALA A 151 -12.57 -14.18 2.03
N TYR A 152 -11.67 -14.67 1.18
CA TYR A 152 -11.94 -15.81 0.33
C TYR A 152 -12.21 -17.10 1.13
N ASP A 153 -11.42 -17.37 2.16
CA ASP A 153 -11.55 -18.56 2.99
C ASP A 153 -12.92 -18.60 3.70
N ALA A 154 -13.43 -17.43 4.11
CA ALA A 154 -14.72 -17.29 4.78
C ALA A 154 -15.95 -17.41 3.84
N LEU A 155 -15.77 -17.42 2.53
CA LEU A 155 -16.87 -17.59 1.58
C LEU A 155 -17.48 -18.97 1.68
N PRO A 156 -18.82 -19.10 1.58
CA PRO A 156 -19.48 -20.38 1.39
C PRO A 156 -19.02 -21.07 0.09
N ASP A 157 -18.98 -22.40 0.08
CA ASP A 157 -18.50 -23.19 -1.07
C ASP A 157 -19.27 -22.86 -2.37
N ALA A 158 -20.58 -22.65 -2.28
CA ALA A 158 -21.39 -22.23 -3.44
C ALA A 158 -20.88 -20.89 -4.03
N MET A 159 -20.42 -19.94 -3.20
CA MET A 159 -19.87 -18.69 -3.67
C MET A 159 -18.49 -18.90 -4.27
N LYS A 160 -17.63 -19.71 -3.66
CA LYS A 160 -16.30 -20.07 -4.23
C LYS A 160 -16.45 -20.69 -5.61
N GLN A 161 -17.46 -21.57 -5.77
CA GLN A 161 -17.76 -22.19 -7.08
C GLN A 161 -18.25 -21.14 -8.10
N ARG A 162 -19.13 -20.22 -7.70
CA ARG A 162 -19.59 -19.13 -8.59
C ARG A 162 -18.46 -18.20 -9.03
N LEU A 163 -17.49 -17.94 -8.18
CA LEU A 163 -16.35 -17.06 -8.48
C LEU A 163 -15.23 -17.77 -9.24
N ALA A 164 -15.25 -19.10 -9.29
CA ALA A 164 -14.22 -19.87 -10.00
C ALA A 164 -14.22 -19.54 -11.50
N GLY A 165 -13.08 -19.09 -12.01
CA GLY A 165 -12.92 -18.71 -13.41
C GLY A 165 -13.56 -17.37 -13.80
N THR A 166 -14.24 -16.67 -12.88
CA THR A 166 -14.76 -15.33 -13.18
C THR A 166 -13.64 -14.30 -13.22
N LYS A 167 -13.84 -13.27 -14.03
CA LYS A 167 -12.91 -12.16 -14.20
C LYS A 167 -13.60 -10.85 -13.89
N ASN A 168 -12.80 -9.84 -13.59
CA ASN A 168 -13.21 -8.47 -13.42
C ASN A 168 -12.25 -7.55 -14.18
N VAL A 169 -12.65 -6.29 -14.33
CA VAL A 169 -11.80 -5.25 -14.93
C VAL A 169 -11.31 -4.33 -13.83
N HIS A 170 -9.99 -4.15 -13.76
CA HIS A 170 -9.38 -3.10 -12.94
C HIS A 170 -9.04 -1.91 -13.83
N SER A 171 -9.54 -0.71 -13.45
CA SER A 171 -9.41 0.49 -14.24
C SER A 171 -9.05 1.70 -13.36
N TYR A 172 -8.04 2.46 -13.78
CA TYR A 172 -7.76 3.75 -13.17
C TYR A 172 -8.87 4.78 -13.47
N ARG A 173 -9.64 4.60 -14.56
CA ARG A 173 -10.80 5.45 -14.90
C ARG A 173 -11.89 5.33 -13.84
N PHE A 174 -12.19 4.14 -13.37
CA PHE A 174 -13.17 3.93 -12.29
C PHE A 174 -12.76 4.67 -11.01
N TYR A 175 -11.47 4.58 -10.64
CA TYR A 175 -10.93 5.33 -9.51
C TYR A 175 -11.08 6.85 -9.69
N ARG A 176 -10.71 7.37 -10.87
CA ARG A 176 -10.85 8.79 -11.22
C ARG A 176 -12.30 9.25 -11.11
N ASP A 177 -13.22 8.52 -11.72
CA ASP A 177 -14.62 8.91 -11.78
C ASP A 177 -15.28 8.87 -10.39
N LYS A 178 -14.94 7.88 -9.56
CA LYS A 178 -15.33 7.84 -8.14
C LYS A 178 -14.80 9.02 -7.34
N ASN A 179 -13.54 9.40 -7.52
CA ASN A 179 -12.97 10.55 -6.84
C ASN A 179 -13.65 11.85 -7.26
N ILE A 180 -13.91 12.05 -8.55
CA ILE A 180 -14.65 13.21 -9.05
C ILE A 180 -16.04 13.27 -8.41
N GLN A 181 -16.73 12.15 -8.33
CA GLN A 181 -18.05 12.08 -7.74
C GLN A 181 -18.00 12.37 -6.22
N ALA A 182 -17.06 11.76 -5.49
CA ALA A 182 -16.89 11.99 -4.06
C ALA A 182 -16.56 13.46 -3.75
N GLN A 183 -15.75 14.12 -4.58
CA GLN A 183 -15.46 15.54 -4.43
C GLN A 183 -16.68 16.42 -4.67
N LYS A 184 -17.52 16.11 -5.67
CA LYS A 184 -18.79 16.82 -5.90
C LYS A 184 -19.74 16.70 -4.71
N GLU A 185 -19.85 15.52 -4.12
CA GLU A 185 -20.67 15.28 -2.95
C GLU A 185 -20.16 16.01 -1.71
N GLU A 186 -18.85 16.04 -1.52
CA GLU A 186 -18.21 16.77 -0.43
C GLU A 186 -18.46 18.29 -0.55
N LEU A 187 -18.31 18.85 -1.76
CA LEU A 187 -18.65 20.24 -2.04
C LEU A 187 -20.12 20.55 -1.74
N ALA A 188 -21.03 19.68 -2.16
CA ALA A 188 -22.47 19.86 -1.93
C ALA A 188 -22.84 19.87 -0.44
N ARG A 189 -22.01 19.23 0.41
CA ARG A 189 -22.14 19.24 1.87
C ARG A 189 -21.44 20.41 2.56
N GLY A 190 -20.83 21.34 1.79
CA GLY A 190 -20.05 22.46 2.31
C GLY A 190 -18.64 22.09 2.79
N GLY A 191 -18.16 20.91 2.42
CA GLY A 191 -16.81 20.45 2.69
C GLY A 191 -15.76 21.08 1.79
N ARG A 192 -14.48 20.82 2.08
CA ARG A 192 -13.35 21.29 1.26
C ARG A 192 -13.08 20.30 0.12
N VAL A 193 -12.91 20.83 -1.09
CA VAL A 193 -12.30 20.05 -2.17
C VAL A 193 -10.82 19.92 -1.92
N ILE A 194 -10.36 18.69 -1.81
CA ILE A 194 -8.95 18.37 -1.89
C ILE A 194 -8.63 18.26 -3.38
N GLN A 195 -7.79 19.18 -3.90
CA GLN A 195 -7.32 19.09 -5.26
C GLN A 195 -6.39 17.88 -5.40
N GLU A 196 -6.96 16.73 -5.63
CA GLU A 196 -6.20 15.59 -6.07
C GLU A 196 -5.81 15.78 -7.54
N HIS A 197 -4.57 15.46 -7.89
CA HIS A 197 -4.14 15.45 -9.28
C HIS A 197 -4.86 14.32 -10.02
N ILE A 198 -5.87 14.70 -10.79
CA ILE A 198 -6.63 13.78 -11.63
C ILE A 198 -5.86 13.59 -12.93
N LEU A 199 -5.52 12.33 -13.26
CA LEU A 199 -4.86 12.03 -14.53
C LEU A 199 -5.66 12.55 -15.72
N THR A 200 -4.95 13.20 -16.64
CA THR A 200 -5.52 13.62 -17.92
C THR A 200 -5.85 12.40 -18.80
N ASP A 201 -6.69 12.59 -19.81
CA ASP A 201 -7.01 11.52 -20.77
C ASP A 201 -5.76 10.97 -21.47
N GLU A 202 -4.75 11.82 -21.70
CA GLU A 202 -3.47 11.39 -22.27
C GLU A 202 -2.68 10.49 -21.31
N GLN A 203 -2.62 10.86 -20.05
CA GLN A 203 -1.98 10.03 -19.01
C GLN A 203 -2.72 8.70 -18.82
N LEU A 204 -4.05 8.70 -18.95
CA LEU A 204 -4.87 7.48 -18.87
C LEU A 204 -4.57 6.47 -19.99
N LYS A 205 -4.08 6.92 -21.14
CA LYS A 205 -3.63 6.00 -22.21
C LYS A 205 -2.45 5.14 -21.79
N SER A 206 -1.63 5.61 -20.84
CA SER A 206 -0.49 4.86 -20.29
C SER A 206 -0.87 3.82 -19.23
N VAL A 207 -2.12 3.84 -18.78
CA VAL A 207 -2.66 2.90 -17.77
C VAL A 207 -3.98 2.30 -18.29
N PRO A 208 -3.91 1.42 -19.30
CA PRO A 208 -5.09 0.78 -19.86
C PRO A 208 -5.78 -0.12 -18.83
N ASP A 209 -7.07 -0.37 -19.05
CA ASP A 209 -7.83 -1.28 -18.23
C ASP A 209 -7.25 -2.70 -18.30
N VAL A 210 -7.28 -3.41 -17.16
CA VAL A 210 -6.70 -4.77 -17.06
C VAL A 210 -7.76 -5.74 -16.59
N GLU A 211 -7.98 -6.80 -17.38
CA GLU A 211 -8.82 -7.92 -16.99
C GLU A 211 -8.04 -8.89 -16.11
N THR A 212 -8.57 -9.22 -14.93
CA THR A 212 -7.93 -10.12 -13.97
C THR A 212 -8.92 -11.14 -13.39
N PRO A 213 -8.45 -12.32 -12.96
CA PRO A 213 -9.29 -13.24 -12.21
C PRO A 213 -9.78 -12.62 -10.88
N VAL A 214 -11.07 -12.78 -10.56
CA VAL A 214 -11.65 -12.38 -9.26
C VAL A 214 -10.98 -13.14 -8.11
N VAL A 215 -10.65 -14.42 -8.31
CA VAL A 215 -9.91 -15.23 -7.36
C VAL A 215 -8.50 -15.45 -7.89
N ARG A 216 -7.50 -14.89 -7.21
CA ARG A 216 -6.09 -15.05 -7.57
C ARG A 216 -5.39 -16.00 -6.59
N THR A 217 -4.45 -16.77 -7.13
CA THR A 217 -3.51 -17.55 -6.32
C THR A 217 -2.24 -16.73 -6.12
N HIS A 218 -1.88 -16.47 -4.88
CA HIS A 218 -0.66 -15.71 -4.57
C HIS A 218 0.59 -16.46 -5.06
N PRO A 219 1.49 -15.82 -5.81
CA PRO A 219 2.59 -16.52 -6.50
C PRO A 219 3.58 -17.19 -5.52
N VAL A 220 3.75 -16.64 -4.32
CA VAL A 220 4.67 -17.18 -3.31
C VAL A 220 3.95 -18.14 -2.35
N THR A 221 2.91 -17.68 -1.65
CA THR A 221 2.24 -18.45 -0.60
C THR A 221 1.29 -19.52 -1.13
N LYS A 222 0.94 -19.47 -2.42
CA LYS A 222 -0.05 -20.33 -3.08
C LYS A 222 -1.47 -20.26 -2.51
N ARG A 223 -1.71 -19.35 -1.55
CA ARG A 223 -3.05 -19.11 -0.99
C ARG A 223 -3.92 -18.38 -2.03
N LYS A 224 -5.20 -18.68 -2.01
CA LYS A 224 -6.20 -17.98 -2.83
C LYS A 224 -6.70 -16.75 -2.08
N GLY A 225 -6.92 -15.66 -2.82
CA GLY A 225 -7.49 -14.42 -2.29
C GLY A 225 -8.43 -13.77 -3.29
N LEU A 226 -9.32 -12.92 -2.81
CA LEU A 226 -10.18 -12.10 -3.65
C LEU A 226 -9.36 -10.94 -4.22
N PHE A 227 -9.37 -10.78 -5.53
CA PHE A 227 -8.70 -9.67 -6.20
C PHE A 227 -9.72 -8.73 -6.82
N VAL A 228 -10.47 -8.10 -5.94
CA VAL A 228 -11.47 -7.06 -6.21
C VAL A 228 -11.29 -5.95 -5.19
N ASN A 229 -11.54 -4.72 -5.57
CA ASN A 229 -11.51 -3.60 -4.63
C ASN A 229 -12.49 -2.50 -5.06
N GLU A 230 -12.85 -1.69 -4.10
CA GLU A 230 -13.82 -0.61 -4.30
C GLU A 230 -13.29 0.49 -5.23
N ALA A 231 -11.98 0.72 -5.23
CA ALA A 231 -11.39 1.84 -5.95
C ALA A 231 -11.32 1.62 -7.45
N HIS A 232 -10.91 0.43 -7.89
CA HIS A 232 -10.51 0.19 -9.27
C HIS A 232 -11.35 -0.85 -10.01
N THR A 233 -12.22 -1.61 -9.31
CA THR A 233 -13.01 -2.69 -9.93
C THR A 233 -14.37 -2.19 -10.39
N GLY A 234 -14.75 -2.57 -11.62
CA GLY A 234 -16.06 -2.32 -12.23
C GLY A 234 -16.59 -3.53 -12.97
#